data_9bd5f52401c48c8edcbef26ca729bf1a
#
_entry.id   9bd5f52401c48c8edcbef26ca729bf1a
#
_cell.length_a   1.000
_cell.length_b   1.000
_cell.length_c   1.000
_cell.angle_alpha   90.00
_cell.angle_beta   90.00
_cell.angle_gamma   90.00
#
_symmetry.space_group_name_H-M   'P 1'
#
loop_
_entity.id
_entity.type
_entity.pdbx_description
1 polymer ?
#
loop_
_entity_poly.entity_id
_entity_poly.type
_entity_poly.pdbx_seq_one_letter_code
_entity_poly.pdbx_strand_id
1 'polypeptide(L)'
;DTVVKITLPPSATLEDVYTALNNEIVSYRANPGGDFDDTARAFTRLPGLIFKFAVASLRFLDYFGLMPKAIAKVSPFHCSYFITSMGSLGIPPIYHHLYDFGSCPVFFSFGAKRRAYEIDNTGLVRRRQYMDFTFVLDERICDGYYYASALKLLKNILKNPWQLDEVPTVIPDIP
;
A
#
# COMPACT_ATOMS: atom_id res chain seq x y z
N ASP A 1 -3.87 -3.88 -15.37
CA ASP A 1 -3.40 -3.56 -14.00
C ASP A 1 -4.50 -3.90 -13.02
N THR A 2 -4.15 -4.58 -11.94
CA THR A 2 -5.09 -4.95 -10.88
C THR A 2 -4.56 -4.56 -9.52
N VAL A 3 -5.47 -4.46 -8.54
CA VAL A 3 -5.14 -4.23 -7.14
C VAL A 3 -5.36 -5.53 -6.38
N VAL A 4 -4.37 -5.91 -5.61
CA VAL A 4 -4.40 -7.07 -4.72
C VAL A 4 -4.44 -6.56 -3.28
N LYS A 5 -5.40 -7.05 -2.49
CA LYS A 5 -5.53 -6.70 -1.07
C LYS A 5 -5.17 -7.90 -0.22
N ILE A 6 -4.16 -7.74 0.63
CA ILE A 6 -3.75 -8.73 1.62
C ILE A 6 -4.02 -8.21 3.03
N THR A 7 -4.41 -9.11 3.92
CA THR A 7 -4.61 -8.80 5.33
C THR A 7 -3.63 -9.62 6.13
N LEU A 8 -2.84 -8.93 6.95
CA LEU A 8 -1.79 -9.55 7.76
C LEU A 8 -2.05 -9.27 9.24
N PRO A 9 -1.75 -10.21 10.14
CA PRO A 9 -1.78 -9.95 11.57
C PRO A 9 -0.64 -9.02 11.98
N PRO A 10 -0.75 -8.28 13.10
CA PRO A 10 0.33 -7.41 13.59
C PRO A 10 1.63 -8.15 13.92
N SER A 11 1.55 -9.46 14.15
CA SER A 11 2.69 -10.35 14.43
C SER A 11 3.32 -10.95 13.18
N ALA A 12 2.91 -10.54 11.97
CA ALA A 12 3.42 -11.09 10.73
C ALA A 12 4.92 -10.82 10.56
N THR A 13 5.64 -11.83 10.16
CA THR A 13 7.05 -11.78 9.77
C THR A 13 7.19 -11.40 8.29
N LEU A 14 8.41 -11.15 7.84
CA LEU A 14 8.69 -10.92 6.42
C LEU A 14 8.28 -12.12 5.55
N GLU A 15 8.48 -13.34 6.03
CA GLU A 15 8.10 -14.58 5.34
C GLU A 15 6.58 -14.69 5.17
N ASP A 16 5.81 -14.30 6.19
CA ASP A 16 4.34 -14.26 6.10
C ASP A 16 3.87 -13.27 5.03
N VAL A 17 4.49 -12.08 4.99
CA VAL A 17 4.19 -11.06 3.96
C VAL A 17 4.52 -11.57 2.56
N TYR A 18 5.70 -12.17 2.40
CA TYR A 18 6.16 -12.71 1.13
C TYR A 18 5.24 -13.83 0.63
N THR A 19 4.89 -14.76 1.51
CA THR A 19 4.01 -15.88 1.19
C THR A 19 2.60 -15.42 0.84
N ALA A 20 2.02 -14.51 1.62
CA ALA A 20 0.70 -13.95 1.34
C ALA A 20 0.67 -13.23 -0.02
N LEU A 21 1.67 -12.38 -0.29
CA LEU A 21 1.74 -11.66 -1.56
C LEU A 21 1.91 -12.59 -2.76
N ASN A 22 2.79 -13.59 -2.67
CA ASN A 22 3.00 -14.55 -3.76
C ASN A 22 1.75 -15.40 -4.02
N ASN A 23 1.09 -15.87 -2.98
CA ASN A 23 -0.14 -16.65 -3.13
C ASN A 23 -1.22 -15.86 -3.87
N GLU A 24 -1.40 -14.58 -3.53
CA GLU A 24 -2.36 -13.72 -4.23
C GLU A 24 -1.95 -13.45 -5.68
N ILE A 25 -0.67 -13.20 -5.95
CA ILE A 25 -0.17 -13.00 -7.31
C ILE A 25 -0.38 -14.26 -8.16
N VAL A 26 -0.09 -15.43 -7.62
CA VAL A 26 -0.28 -16.72 -8.31
C VAL A 26 -1.76 -16.99 -8.57
N SER A 27 -2.61 -16.78 -7.56
CA SER A 27 -4.06 -16.92 -7.66
C SER A 27 -4.63 -16.00 -8.75
N TYR A 28 -4.23 -14.72 -8.75
CA TYR A 28 -4.66 -13.77 -9.78
C TYR A 28 -4.21 -14.15 -11.18
N ARG A 29 -2.98 -14.67 -11.34
CA ARG A 29 -2.48 -15.14 -12.64
C ARG A 29 -3.22 -16.37 -13.15
N ALA A 30 -3.62 -17.25 -12.23
CA ALA A 30 -4.38 -18.45 -12.57
C ALA A 30 -5.84 -18.13 -12.95
N ASN A 31 -6.43 -17.13 -12.30
CA ASN A 31 -7.81 -16.70 -12.52
C ASN A 31 -7.89 -15.16 -12.57
N PRO A 32 -7.63 -14.52 -13.74
CA PRO A 32 -7.71 -13.08 -13.88
C PRO A 32 -9.15 -12.58 -13.66
N GLY A 33 -9.35 -11.74 -12.65
CA GLY A 33 -10.64 -11.22 -12.24
C GLY A 33 -10.87 -11.47 -10.75
N GLY A 34 -10.13 -10.78 -9.87
CA GLY A 34 -10.32 -10.92 -8.43
C GLY A 34 -11.65 -10.36 -7.94
N ASP A 35 -11.98 -10.62 -6.68
CA ASP A 35 -13.24 -10.22 -6.02
C ASP A 35 -13.59 -8.73 -6.21
N PHE A 36 -12.57 -7.87 -6.30
CA PHE A 36 -12.76 -6.45 -6.58
C PHE A 36 -13.25 -6.21 -8.00
N ASP A 37 -12.65 -6.84 -9.00
CA ASP A 37 -13.01 -6.67 -10.41
C ASP A 37 -14.41 -7.22 -10.68
N ASP A 38 -14.77 -8.33 -10.05
CA ASP A 38 -16.11 -8.93 -10.19
C ASP A 38 -17.17 -8.06 -9.51
N THR A 39 -16.86 -7.51 -8.34
CA THR A 39 -17.73 -6.56 -7.66
C THR A 39 -17.91 -5.29 -8.49
N ALA A 40 -16.84 -4.73 -9.03
CA ALA A 40 -16.88 -3.54 -9.89
C ALA A 40 -17.72 -3.81 -11.16
N ARG A 41 -17.54 -4.96 -11.81
CA ARG A 41 -18.36 -5.37 -12.97
C ARG A 41 -19.83 -5.52 -12.62
N ALA A 42 -20.16 -6.09 -11.46
CA ALA A 42 -21.55 -6.19 -11.01
C ALA A 42 -22.19 -4.79 -10.85
N PHE A 43 -21.45 -3.84 -10.25
CA PHE A 43 -21.91 -2.45 -10.13
C PHE A 43 -22.10 -1.75 -11.48
N THR A 44 -21.21 -1.96 -12.45
CA THR A 44 -21.34 -1.32 -13.79
C THR A 44 -22.52 -1.82 -14.59
N ARG A 45 -23.12 -2.97 -14.25
CA ARG A 45 -24.36 -3.48 -14.88
C ARG A 45 -25.63 -2.76 -14.41
N LEU A 46 -25.54 -1.97 -13.34
CA LEU A 46 -26.71 -1.25 -12.82
C LEU A 46 -27.07 -0.06 -13.72
N PRO A 47 -28.36 0.25 -13.91
CA PRO A 47 -28.79 1.48 -14.55
C PRO A 47 -28.19 2.71 -13.88
N GLY A 48 -27.80 3.71 -14.66
CA GLY A 48 -26.99 4.84 -14.20
C GLY A 48 -27.51 5.59 -12.97
N LEU A 49 -28.85 5.73 -12.82
CA LEU A 49 -29.45 6.34 -11.63
C LEU A 49 -29.29 5.46 -10.38
N ILE A 50 -29.50 4.15 -10.53
CA ILE A 50 -29.34 3.19 -9.42
C ILE A 50 -27.87 3.13 -9.01
N PHE A 51 -26.95 3.11 -9.99
CA PHE A 51 -25.52 3.16 -9.74
C PHE A 51 -25.13 4.42 -8.94
N LYS A 52 -25.57 5.61 -9.37
CA LYS A 52 -25.30 6.88 -8.66
C LYS A 52 -25.83 6.85 -7.22
N PHE A 53 -27.05 6.34 -7.04
CA PHE A 53 -27.64 6.22 -5.70
C PHE A 53 -26.85 5.24 -4.82
N ALA A 54 -26.47 4.08 -5.35
CA ALA A 54 -25.66 3.10 -4.64
C ALA A 54 -24.30 3.67 -4.21
N VAL A 55 -23.60 4.35 -5.11
CA VAL A 55 -22.31 5.01 -4.81
C VAL A 55 -22.49 6.11 -3.76
N ALA A 56 -23.54 6.95 -3.88
CA ALA A 56 -23.83 7.99 -2.89
C ALA A 56 -24.13 7.41 -1.51
N SER A 57 -24.88 6.32 -1.46
CA SER A 57 -25.18 5.60 -0.21
C SER A 57 -23.92 5.00 0.42
N LEU A 58 -23.03 4.40 -0.37
CA LEU A 58 -21.76 3.88 0.11
C LEU A 58 -20.87 5.00 0.65
N ARG A 59 -20.77 6.14 -0.03
CA ARG A 59 -20.03 7.30 0.46
C ARG A 59 -20.59 7.85 1.76
N PHE A 60 -21.92 7.88 1.90
CA PHE A 60 -22.58 8.29 3.13
C PHE A 60 -22.24 7.32 4.28
N LEU A 61 -22.36 6.01 4.05
CA LEU A 61 -22.02 5.00 5.05
C LEU A 61 -20.53 5.06 5.43
N ASP A 62 -19.65 5.27 4.45
CA ASP A 62 -18.21 5.41 4.66
C ASP A 62 -17.89 6.62 5.55
N TYR A 63 -18.51 7.77 5.26
CA TYR A 63 -18.33 8.99 6.05
C TYR A 63 -18.67 8.81 7.54
N PHE A 64 -19.71 8.02 7.86
CA PHE A 64 -20.09 7.72 9.23
C PHE A 64 -19.41 6.48 9.83
N GLY A 65 -18.47 5.86 9.11
CA GLY A 65 -17.81 4.63 9.58
C GLY A 65 -18.74 3.41 9.63
N LEU A 66 -19.87 3.45 8.91
CA LEU A 66 -20.88 2.40 8.87
C LEU A 66 -20.73 1.48 7.64
N MET A 67 -19.57 1.46 7.02
CA MET A 67 -19.30 0.64 5.84
C MET A 67 -19.53 -0.85 6.16
N PRO A 68 -20.34 -1.58 5.35
CA PRO A 68 -20.50 -3.01 5.54
C PRO A 68 -19.17 -3.75 5.42
N LYS A 69 -18.88 -4.63 6.38
CA LYS A 69 -17.60 -5.38 6.45
C LYS A 69 -17.30 -6.16 5.18
N ALA A 70 -18.32 -6.70 4.51
CA ALA A 70 -18.15 -7.41 3.25
C ALA A 70 -17.59 -6.50 2.15
N ILE A 71 -18.09 -5.27 2.04
CA ILE A 71 -17.62 -4.28 1.06
C ILE A 71 -16.24 -3.76 1.45
N ALA A 72 -16.03 -3.42 2.72
CA ALA A 72 -14.74 -2.97 3.23
C ALA A 72 -13.62 -4.01 3.01
N LYS A 73 -13.95 -5.31 3.11
CA LYS A 73 -13.00 -6.41 2.87
C LYS A 73 -12.51 -6.45 1.41
N VAL A 74 -13.41 -6.26 0.46
CA VAL A 74 -13.11 -6.31 -0.98
C VAL A 74 -12.55 -4.98 -1.49
N SER A 75 -12.96 -3.86 -0.90
CA SER A 75 -12.55 -2.52 -1.32
C SER A 75 -11.05 -2.28 -1.07
N PRO A 76 -10.27 -1.91 -2.09
CA PRO A 76 -8.85 -1.58 -1.93
C PRO A 76 -8.64 -0.24 -1.19
N PHE A 77 -9.67 0.59 -1.11
CA PHE A 77 -9.61 1.91 -0.46
C PHE A 77 -9.71 1.84 1.07
N HIS A 78 -10.14 0.68 1.62
CA HIS A 78 -10.22 0.43 3.05
C HIS A 78 -9.02 -0.42 3.47
N CYS A 79 -7.87 0.21 3.63
CA CYS A 79 -6.61 -0.45 3.98
C CYS A 79 -5.76 0.46 4.89
N SER A 80 -4.74 -0.10 5.52
CA SER A 80 -3.80 0.67 6.34
C SER A 80 -2.79 1.43 5.48
N TYR A 81 -2.43 0.91 4.32
CA TYR A 81 -1.57 1.57 3.34
C TYR A 81 -1.75 0.97 1.95
N PHE A 82 -1.49 1.77 0.95
CA PHE A 82 -1.51 1.38 -0.45
C PHE A 82 -0.09 1.42 -1.01
N ILE A 83 0.34 0.34 -1.65
CA ILE A 83 1.67 0.26 -2.27
C ILE A 83 1.51 0.15 -3.78
N THR A 84 2.28 0.95 -4.52
CA THR A 84 2.39 0.82 -5.97
C THR A 84 3.84 0.73 -6.43
N SER A 85 4.06 -0.10 -7.45
CA SER A 85 5.38 -0.27 -8.07
C SER A 85 5.39 0.32 -9.48
N MET A 86 6.25 1.30 -9.68
CA MET A 86 6.53 1.86 -11.01
C MET A 86 7.74 1.19 -11.67
N GLY A 87 8.36 0.23 -10.98
CA GLY A 87 9.57 -0.45 -11.42
C GLY A 87 9.42 -1.20 -12.73
N SER A 88 8.28 -1.85 -12.94
CA SER A 88 7.97 -2.58 -14.19
C SER A 88 7.75 -1.65 -15.39
N LEU A 89 7.35 -0.41 -15.14
CA LEU A 89 7.15 0.63 -16.15
C LEU A 89 8.45 1.41 -16.46
N GLY A 90 9.52 1.17 -15.71
CA GLY A 90 10.81 1.84 -15.90
C GLY A 90 10.81 3.33 -15.52
N ILE A 91 9.83 3.82 -14.75
CA ILE A 91 9.69 5.22 -14.39
C ILE A 91 10.03 5.48 -12.92
N PRO A 92 10.33 6.74 -12.52
CA PRO A 92 10.48 7.13 -11.12
C PRO A 92 9.20 6.89 -10.31
N PRO A 93 9.29 6.88 -8.98
CA PRO A 93 8.10 6.80 -8.14
C PRO A 93 7.22 8.04 -8.34
N ILE A 94 5.92 7.87 -8.15
CA ILE A 94 4.94 8.94 -8.33
C ILE A 94 4.43 9.45 -6.98
N TYR A 95 4.01 10.72 -6.95
CA TYR A 95 3.17 11.24 -5.88
C TYR A 95 1.71 11.05 -6.31
N HIS A 96 0.98 10.26 -5.55
CA HIS A 96 -0.43 10.01 -5.79
C HIS A 96 -1.24 10.63 -4.64
N HIS A 97 -2.30 11.36 -4.96
CA HIS A 97 -3.19 11.88 -3.93
C HIS A 97 -3.88 10.72 -3.19
N LEU A 98 -4.19 10.93 -1.92
CA LEU A 98 -5.01 10.01 -1.16
C LEU A 98 -6.45 10.05 -1.67
N TYR A 99 -7.15 8.94 -1.52
CA TYR A 99 -8.53 8.83 -1.98
C TYR A 99 -9.49 9.52 -1.00
N ASP A 100 -10.51 10.19 -1.53
CA ASP A 100 -11.60 10.79 -0.73
C ASP A 100 -12.61 9.76 -0.24
N PHE A 101 -12.44 8.51 -0.62
CA PHE A 101 -13.27 7.38 -0.26
C PHE A 101 -12.44 6.31 0.41
N GLY A 102 -12.93 5.76 1.53
CA GLY A 102 -12.22 4.76 2.30
C GLY A 102 -11.33 5.34 3.40
N SER A 103 -10.52 4.49 3.98
CA SER A 103 -9.73 4.79 5.18
C SER A 103 -8.22 4.69 4.95
N CYS A 104 -7.74 4.68 3.70
CA CYS A 104 -6.31 4.51 3.39
C CYS A 104 -5.51 5.79 3.71
N PRO A 105 -4.69 5.82 4.78
CA PRO A 105 -3.99 7.03 5.21
C PRO A 105 -2.61 7.21 4.58
N VAL A 106 -2.07 6.16 3.97
CA VAL A 106 -0.70 6.13 3.46
C VAL A 106 -0.68 5.59 2.05
N PHE A 107 -0.15 6.36 1.12
CA PHE A 107 0.18 5.91 -0.21
C PHE A 107 1.69 5.86 -0.40
N PHE A 108 2.19 4.70 -0.76
CA PHE A 108 3.61 4.44 -0.94
C PHE A 108 3.89 4.04 -2.38
N SER A 109 4.84 4.70 -3.03
CA SER A 109 5.27 4.36 -4.38
C SER A 109 6.77 4.13 -4.43
N PHE A 110 7.20 3.11 -5.16
CA PHE A 110 8.60 2.90 -5.47
C PHE A 110 8.83 2.82 -6.98
N GLY A 111 9.94 3.44 -7.40
CA GLY A 111 10.31 3.58 -8.80
C GLY A 111 11.19 2.46 -9.33
N ALA A 112 11.61 2.61 -10.57
CA ALA A 112 12.60 1.76 -11.19
C ALA A 112 13.96 1.90 -10.49
N LYS A 113 14.74 0.80 -10.47
CA LYS A 113 16.11 0.83 -10.00
C LYS A 113 16.96 1.70 -10.95
N ARG A 114 17.67 2.67 -10.39
CA ARG A 114 18.61 3.51 -11.11
C ARG A 114 20.04 3.28 -10.65
N ARG A 115 20.99 3.55 -11.53
CA ARG A 115 22.42 3.51 -11.20
C ARG A 115 22.94 4.93 -11.09
N ALA A 116 23.77 5.18 -10.08
CA ALA A 116 24.50 6.44 -9.95
C ALA A 116 25.95 6.17 -9.58
N TYR A 117 26.81 7.13 -9.93
CA TYR A 117 28.21 7.12 -9.52
C TYR A 117 28.38 8.14 -8.40
N GLU A 118 29.00 7.73 -7.33
CA GLU A 118 29.26 8.56 -6.15
C GLU A 118 30.73 8.49 -5.79
N ILE A 119 31.24 9.60 -5.28
CA ILE A 119 32.59 9.66 -4.71
C ILE A 119 32.47 9.23 -3.24
N ASP A 120 33.19 8.20 -2.86
CA ASP A 120 33.25 7.74 -1.47
C ASP A 120 34.18 8.62 -0.61
N ASN A 121 34.20 8.36 0.69
CA ASN A 121 35.04 9.11 1.64
C ASN A 121 36.55 9.01 1.36
N THR A 122 36.96 8.11 0.49
CA THR A 122 38.35 7.93 0.05
C THR A 122 38.68 8.65 -1.28
N GLY A 123 37.68 9.34 -1.87
CA GLY A 123 37.83 10.04 -3.14
C GLY A 123 37.64 9.13 -4.37
N LEU A 124 37.29 7.86 -4.20
CA LEU A 124 37.09 6.91 -5.29
C LEU A 124 35.64 6.92 -5.79
N VAL A 125 35.51 6.85 -7.13
CA VAL A 125 34.18 6.74 -7.78
C VAL A 125 33.66 5.33 -7.62
N ARG A 126 32.48 5.19 -7.01
CA ARG A 126 31.78 3.91 -6.86
C ARG A 126 30.43 3.93 -7.57
N ARG A 127 30.13 2.87 -8.28
CA ARG A 127 28.80 2.65 -8.87
C ARG A 127 27.88 2.06 -7.83
N ARG A 128 26.74 2.72 -7.58
CA ARG A 128 25.70 2.26 -6.67
C ARG A 128 24.37 2.08 -7.39
N GLN A 129 23.50 1.25 -6.82
CA GLN A 129 22.12 1.12 -7.25
C GLN A 129 21.20 1.75 -6.21
N TYR A 130 20.23 2.49 -6.70
CA TYR A 130 19.23 3.17 -5.90
C TYR A 130 17.84 2.78 -6.35
N MET A 131 16.92 2.81 -5.40
CA MET A 131 15.49 2.79 -5.63
C MET A 131 14.90 3.96 -4.86
N ASP A 132 14.25 4.86 -5.58
CA ASP A 132 13.64 6.03 -4.97
C ASP A 132 12.21 5.66 -4.53
N PHE A 133 11.79 6.23 -3.41
CA PHE A 133 10.48 6.04 -2.80
C PHE A 133 9.79 7.37 -2.60
N THR A 134 8.46 7.38 -2.75
CA THR A 134 7.62 8.51 -2.35
C THR A 134 6.54 8.04 -1.39
N PHE A 135 6.23 8.90 -0.41
CA PHE A 135 5.15 8.70 0.53
C PHE A 135 4.21 9.88 0.45
N VAL A 136 2.92 9.60 0.44
CA VAL A 136 1.85 10.57 0.66
C VAL A 136 1.09 10.11 1.89
N LEU A 137 0.97 10.99 2.86
CA LEU A 137 0.50 10.70 4.21
C LEU A 137 -0.65 11.64 4.55
N ASP A 138 -1.62 11.15 5.31
CA ASP A 138 -2.75 11.94 5.78
C ASP A 138 -2.43 12.55 7.15
N GLU A 139 -2.17 13.86 7.19
CA GLU A 139 -1.87 14.59 8.43
C GLU A 139 -3.05 14.67 9.42
N ARG A 140 -4.26 14.29 8.99
CA ARG A 140 -5.40 14.16 9.92
C ARG A 140 -5.22 13.03 10.92
N ILE A 141 -4.30 12.08 10.66
CA ILE A 141 -4.02 10.93 11.51
C ILE A 141 -2.89 11.20 12.48
N CYS A 142 -1.81 11.82 12.01
CA CYS A 142 -0.68 12.18 12.84
C CYS A 142 0.12 13.30 12.19
N ASP A 143 0.83 14.06 13.01
CA ASP A 143 1.60 15.23 12.59
C ASP A 143 2.92 14.87 11.90
N GLY A 144 3.58 15.88 11.33
CA GLY A 144 4.85 15.73 10.63
C GLY A 144 6.00 15.23 11.53
N TYR A 145 5.96 15.47 12.84
CA TYR A 145 6.97 14.94 13.76
C TYR A 145 6.88 13.44 13.90
N TYR A 146 5.66 12.92 14.04
CA TYR A 146 5.41 11.49 14.11
C TYR A 146 5.86 10.78 12.81
N TYR A 147 5.49 11.34 11.65
CA TYR A 147 5.93 10.81 10.35
C TYR A 147 7.45 10.81 10.19
N ALA A 148 8.11 11.91 10.60
CA ALA A 148 9.56 11.97 10.54
C ALA A 148 10.22 10.87 11.39
N SER A 149 9.64 10.57 12.54
CA SER A 149 10.09 9.50 13.43
C SER A 149 9.88 8.11 12.82
N ALA A 150 8.70 7.86 12.23
CA ALA A 150 8.38 6.63 11.53
C ALA A 150 9.30 6.39 10.31
N LEU A 151 9.58 7.43 9.52
CA LEU A 151 10.51 7.33 8.38
C LEU A 151 11.96 7.09 8.80
N LYS A 152 12.39 7.65 9.95
CA LYS A 152 13.71 7.32 10.53
C LYS A 152 13.79 5.86 10.94
N LEU A 153 12.72 5.33 11.57
CA LEU A 153 12.63 3.92 11.93
C LEU A 153 12.68 3.03 10.68
N LEU A 154 11.87 3.34 9.66
CA LEU A 154 11.89 2.62 8.39
C LEU A 154 13.29 2.60 7.76
N LYS A 155 13.96 3.75 7.72
CA LYS A 155 15.35 3.84 7.21
C LYS A 155 16.31 2.97 8.02
N ASN A 156 16.13 2.86 9.33
CA ASN A 156 16.95 2.01 10.18
C ASN A 156 16.70 0.53 9.91
N ILE A 157 15.43 0.12 9.77
CA ILE A 157 15.04 -1.24 9.41
C ILE A 157 15.62 -1.61 8.04
N LEU A 158 15.53 -0.74 7.04
CA LEU A 158 16.09 -0.99 5.71
C LEU A 158 17.63 -1.13 5.72
N LYS A 159 18.33 -0.50 6.68
CA LYS A 159 19.77 -0.70 6.88
C LYS A 159 20.10 -2.02 7.57
N ASN A 160 19.19 -2.51 8.39
CA ASN A 160 19.34 -3.70 9.22
C ASN A 160 18.16 -4.65 8.99
N PRO A 161 18.01 -5.22 7.78
CA PRO A 161 16.79 -5.93 7.36
C PRO A 161 16.56 -7.25 8.09
N TRP A 162 17.58 -7.83 8.71
CA TRP A 162 17.44 -9.07 9.51
C TRP A 162 16.49 -8.94 10.70
N GLN A 163 16.19 -7.72 11.13
CA GLN A 163 15.17 -7.48 12.17
C GLN A 163 13.76 -7.89 11.72
N LEU A 164 13.52 -8.02 10.42
CA LEU A 164 12.24 -8.42 9.86
C LEU A 164 12.00 -9.93 9.82
N ASP A 165 13.05 -10.72 10.13
CA ASP A 165 12.96 -12.19 10.19
C ASP A 165 12.35 -12.66 11.53
N GLU A 166 12.28 -11.75 12.52
CA GLU A 166 11.75 -12.04 13.84
C GLU A 166 10.38 -11.34 14.05
N VAL A 167 9.55 -11.97 14.86
CA VAL A 167 8.28 -11.36 15.28
C VAL A 167 8.58 -10.09 16.09
N PRO A 168 7.91 -8.96 15.82
CA PRO A 168 8.12 -7.74 16.59
C PRO A 168 7.90 -7.96 18.08
N THR A 169 8.86 -7.55 18.90
CA THR A 169 8.76 -7.67 20.38
C THR A 169 7.72 -6.73 20.99
N VAL A 170 7.40 -5.63 20.28
CA VAL A 170 6.35 -4.69 20.65
C VAL A 170 5.33 -4.70 19.54
N ILE A 171 4.19 -5.32 19.80
CA ILE A 171 3.02 -5.24 18.93
C ILE A 171 2.24 -4.01 19.39
N PRO A 172 2.05 -3.00 18.53
CA PRO A 172 1.25 -1.84 18.91
C PRO A 172 -0.18 -2.29 19.23
N ASP A 173 -0.72 -1.81 20.35
CA ASP A 173 -2.16 -1.94 20.61
C ASP A 173 -2.89 -1.15 19.52
N ILE A 174 -3.50 -1.89 18.60
CA ILE A 174 -4.36 -1.31 17.58
C ILE A 174 -5.76 -1.27 18.20
N PRO A 175 -6.35 -0.08 18.38
CA PRO A 175 -7.70 0.07 18.92
C PRO A 175 -8.78 -0.56 18.01
#